data_7c75a4231fd35181235fba43b9c4f24d
#
_entry.id   7c75a4231fd35181235fba43b9c4f24d
#
_cell.length_a   1.000
_cell.length_b   1.000
_cell.length_c   1.000
_cell.angle_alpha   90.00
_cell.angle_beta   90.00
_cell.angle_gamma   90.00
#
_symmetry.space_group_name_H-M   'P 1'
#
loop_
_entity.id
_entity.type
_entity.pdbx_description
1 polymer ?
#
loop_
_entity_poly.entity_id
_entity_poly.type
_entity_poly.pdbx_seq_one_letter_code
_entity_poly.pdbx_strand_id
1 'polypeptide(L)'
;VAIIVDAMTDNRNRTASDVRHYFDKYGGNMGAAGCVSWSFDKKGVIVIDNEDEDLDEEAVFESALEAGADDLEAEEGIFTVYTQPDDVAAVAEALSAKYRLLSAQVEMVPQNYITLTDEGDIKNMSKMLEMFDDNEDVQNVWHNWENEE
;
A
#
# COMPACT_ATOMS: atom_id res chain seq x y z
N VAL A 1 -1.61 -2.58 -15.29
CA VAL A 1 -1.42 -2.31 -13.86
C VAL A 1 -0.95 -0.87 -13.68
N ALA A 2 -1.61 -0.14 -12.80
CA ALA A 2 -1.22 1.21 -12.44
C ALA A 2 -0.29 1.15 -11.22
N ILE A 3 0.77 1.94 -11.24
CA ILE A 3 1.78 1.97 -10.17
C ILE A 3 2.05 3.41 -9.78
N ILE A 4 2.06 3.68 -8.47
CA ILE A 4 2.47 4.96 -7.90
C ILE A 4 3.78 4.71 -7.14
N VAL A 5 4.79 5.49 -7.46
CA VAL A 5 6.09 5.43 -6.78
C VAL A 5 6.30 6.74 -6.02
N ASP A 6 6.52 6.62 -4.71
CA ASP A 6 6.83 7.74 -3.84
C ASP A 6 8.32 7.70 -3.50
N ALA A 7 9.02 8.79 -3.76
CA ALA A 7 10.46 8.85 -3.55
C ALA A 7 10.85 10.11 -2.78
N MET A 8 11.90 9.98 -1.97
CA MET A 8 12.55 11.08 -1.29
C MET A 8 13.99 11.10 -1.75
N THR A 9 14.41 12.19 -2.38
CA THR A 9 15.71 12.24 -3.01
C THR A 9 16.30 13.67 -2.97
N ASP A 10 17.63 13.74 -2.93
CA ASP A 10 18.38 14.98 -3.07
C ASP A 10 18.68 15.32 -4.54
N ASN A 11 18.30 14.42 -5.47
CA ASN A 11 18.49 14.62 -6.91
C ASN A 11 17.32 14.04 -7.69
N ARG A 12 16.31 14.89 -7.92
CA ARG A 12 15.08 14.52 -8.62
C ARG A 12 15.31 14.01 -10.04
N ASN A 13 16.28 14.57 -10.74
CA ASN A 13 16.57 14.18 -12.13
C ASN A 13 17.14 12.76 -12.18
N ARG A 14 18.03 12.42 -11.26
CA ARG A 14 18.60 11.08 -11.15
C ARG A 14 17.52 10.07 -10.83
N THR A 15 16.71 10.33 -9.81
CA THR A 15 15.66 9.41 -9.38
C THR A 15 14.59 9.22 -10.45
N ALA A 16 14.16 10.30 -11.10
CA ALA A 16 13.20 10.22 -12.21
C ALA A 16 13.75 9.40 -13.37
N SER A 17 15.03 9.56 -13.70
CA SER A 17 15.71 8.76 -14.72
C SER A 17 15.74 7.28 -14.36
N ASP A 18 16.07 6.95 -13.12
CA ASP A 18 16.13 5.59 -12.64
C ASP A 18 14.75 4.91 -12.71
N VAL A 19 13.73 5.61 -12.23
CA VAL A 19 12.35 5.10 -12.23
C VAL A 19 11.85 4.89 -13.66
N ARG A 20 12.10 5.86 -14.53
CA ARG A 20 11.72 5.74 -15.95
C ARG A 20 12.43 4.57 -16.61
N HIS A 21 13.69 4.35 -16.30
CA HIS A 21 14.47 3.23 -16.83
C HIS A 21 13.84 1.88 -16.41
N TYR A 22 13.42 1.76 -15.15
CA TYR A 22 12.78 0.53 -14.67
C TYR A 22 11.47 0.26 -15.41
N PHE A 23 10.63 1.27 -15.60
CA PHE A 23 9.41 1.11 -16.38
C PHE A 23 9.69 0.71 -17.82
N ASP A 24 10.61 1.40 -18.50
CA ASP A 24 10.94 1.14 -19.89
C ASP A 24 11.53 -0.27 -20.07
N LYS A 25 12.38 -0.70 -19.15
CA LYS A 25 13.05 -2.00 -19.22
C LYS A 25 12.06 -3.16 -19.10
N TYR A 26 11.00 -2.98 -18.34
CA TYR A 26 10.04 -4.06 -18.05
C TYR A 26 8.67 -3.85 -18.72
N GLY A 27 8.64 -3.08 -19.79
CA GLY A 27 7.45 -2.96 -20.64
C GLY A 27 6.39 -1.98 -20.21
N GLY A 28 6.70 -1.09 -19.24
CA GLY A 28 5.79 -0.06 -18.79
C GLY A 28 6.15 1.32 -19.34
N ASN A 29 5.41 2.31 -18.89
CA ASN A 29 5.66 3.71 -19.23
C ASN A 29 5.51 4.59 -17.98
N MET A 30 6.45 5.50 -17.78
CA MET A 30 6.32 6.51 -16.74
C MET A 30 5.58 7.72 -17.29
N GLY A 31 4.41 8.01 -16.74
CA GLY A 31 3.64 9.19 -17.10
C GLY A 31 3.97 10.39 -16.24
N ALA A 32 3.24 11.48 -16.45
CA ALA A 32 3.36 12.68 -15.65
C ALA A 32 2.97 12.41 -14.20
N ALA A 33 3.49 13.22 -13.26
CA ALA A 33 3.15 13.09 -11.85
C ALA A 33 1.63 13.14 -11.66
N GLY A 34 1.09 12.17 -10.94
CA GLY A 34 -0.34 12.08 -10.66
C GLY A 34 -1.20 11.50 -11.78
N CYS A 35 -0.61 11.03 -12.88
CA CYS A 35 -1.38 10.55 -14.04
C CYS A 35 -2.28 9.34 -13.74
N VAL A 36 -1.95 8.53 -12.74
CA VAL A 36 -2.78 7.38 -12.34
C VAL A 36 -3.40 7.53 -10.94
N SER A 37 -3.19 8.65 -10.28
CA SER A 37 -3.67 8.86 -8.91
C SER A 37 -5.19 8.79 -8.79
N TRP A 38 -5.93 9.06 -9.87
CA TRP A 38 -7.40 8.97 -9.90
C TRP A 38 -7.92 7.54 -9.67
N SER A 39 -7.09 6.53 -9.90
CA SER A 39 -7.49 5.13 -9.69
C SER A 39 -7.17 4.61 -8.28
N PHE A 40 -6.67 5.48 -7.40
CA PHE A 40 -6.36 5.16 -6.01
C PHE A 40 -7.07 6.15 -5.08
N ASP A 41 -7.42 5.66 -3.89
CA ASP A 41 -7.92 6.50 -2.80
C ASP A 41 -6.84 6.63 -1.74
N LYS A 42 -6.61 7.85 -1.28
CA LYS A 42 -5.70 8.09 -0.18
C LYS A 42 -6.43 7.77 1.13
N LYS A 43 -5.93 6.80 1.88
CA LYS A 43 -6.55 6.35 3.13
C LYS A 43 -5.51 6.14 4.22
N GLY A 44 -5.94 6.26 5.47
CA GLY A 44 -5.16 5.75 6.58
C GLY A 44 -5.34 4.24 6.64
N VAL A 45 -4.23 3.50 6.77
CA VAL A 45 -4.25 2.04 6.85
C VAL A 45 -3.50 1.60 8.10
N ILE A 46 -4.20 0.87 8.96
CA ILE A 46 -3.66 0.35 10.22
C ILE A 46 -3.76 -1.17 10.18
N VAL A 47 -2.64 -1.85 10.39
CA VAL A 47 -2.60 -3.31 10.40
C VAL A 47 -2.45 -3.78 11.84
N ILE A 48 -3.42 -4.56 12.31
CA ILE A 48 -3.44 -5.15 13.65
C ILE A 48 -2.94 -6.59 13.56
N ASP A 49 -1.99 -6.95 14.42
CA ASP A 49 -1.45 -8.30 14.50
C ASP A 49 -2.50 -9.27 15.08
N ASN A 50 -2.81 -10.32 14.36
CA ASN A 50 -3.66 -11.42 14.80
C ASN A 50 -3.05 -12.76 14.41
N GLU A 51 -1.72 -12.86 14.47
CA GLU A 51 -0.98 -14.07 14.09
C GLU A 51 -1.48 -15.29 14.87
N ASP A 52 -1.80 -15.12 16.14
CA ASP A 52 -2.29 -16.20 17.00
C ASP A 52 -3.79 -16.48 16.81
N GLU A 53 -4.48 -15.68 16.02
CA GLU A 53 -5.93 -15.79 15.75
C GLU A 53 -6.81 -15.76 17.02
N ASP A 54 -6.31 -15.13 18.09
CA ASP A 54 -7.00 -15.01 19.37
C ASP A 54 -8.01 -13.87 19.43
N LEU A 55 -7.96 -12.93 18.47
CA LEU A 55 -8.81 -11.75 18.49
C LEU A 55 -10.19 -12.05 17.89
N ASP A 56 -11.23 -11.56 18.58
CA ASP A 56 -12.58 -11.63 18.08
C ASP A 56 -12.83 -10.52 17.07
N GLU A 57 -13.14 -10.88 15.84
CA GLU A 57 -13.40 -9.95 14.74
C GLU A 57 -14.45 -8.89 15.11
N GLU A 58 -15.54 -9.31 15.74
CA GLU A 58 -16.63 -8.41 16.11
C GLU A 58 -16.16 -7.36 17.15
N ALA A 59 -15.39 -7.80 18.14
CA ALA A 59 -14.84 -6.90 19.16
C ALA A 59 -13.83 -5.92 18.56
N VAL A 60 -12.98 -6.38 17.65
CA VAL A 60 -12.01 -5.52 16.95
C VAL A 60 -12.74 -4.51 16.08
N PHE A 61 -13.77 -4.93 15.37
CA PHE A 61 -14.59 -4.06 14.53
C PHE A 61 -15.24 -2.94 15.35
N GLU A 62 -15.84 -3.27 16.49
CA GLU A 62 -16.45 -2.27 17.39
C GLU A 62 -15.40 -1.30 17.91
N SER A 63 -14.24 -1.79 18.32
CA SER A 63 -13.15 -0.94 18.81
C SER A 63 -12.66 0.02 17.73
N ALA A 64 -12.55 -0.47 16.50
CA ALA A 64 -12.11 0.35 15.36
C ALA A 64 -13.13 1.45 15.07
N LEU A 65 -14.43 1.14 15.04
CA LEU A 65 -15.48 2.12 14.79
C LEU A 65 -15.53 3.17 15.90
N GLU A 66 -15.40 2.77 17.16
CA GLU A 66 -15.37 3.70 18.29
C GLU A 66 -14.16 4.63 18.21
N ALA A 67 -13.04 4.16 17.70
CA ALA A 67 -11.82 4.95 17.52
C ALA A 67 -11.92 5.95 16.37
N GLY A 68 -12.89 5.79 15.48
CA GLY A 68 -13.11 6.68 14.34
C GLY A 68 -12.74 6.09 12.97
N ALA A 69 -12.59 4.78 12.89
CA ALA A 69 -12.29 4.11 11.62
C ALA A 69 -13.55 4.04 10.72
N ASP A 70 -13.30 3.98 9.40
CA ASP A 70 -14.36 3.88 8.41
C ASP A 70 -14.73 2.44 8.08
N ASP A 71 -13.75 1.52 8.10
CA ASP A 71 -13.94 0.13 7.69
C ASP A 71 -12.88 -0.78 8.28
N LEU A 72 -13.12 -2.07 8.19
CA LEU A 72 -12.18 -3.11 8.65
C LEU A 72 -12.30 -4.34 7.77
N GLU A 73 -11.15 -4.90 7.39
CA GLU A 73 -11.08 -6.17 6.68
C GLU A 73 -10.34 -7.19 7.54
N ALA A 74 -10.93 -8.37 7.70
CA ALA A 74 -10.29 -9.47 8.38
C ALA A 74 -9.56 -10.35 7.37
N GLU A 75 -8.29 -10.61 7.63
CA GLU A 75 -7.47 -11.50 6.81
C GLU A 75 -6.80 -12.53 7.72
N GLU A 76 -6.21 -13.56 7.12
CA GLU A 76 -5.49 -14.55 7.89
C GLU A 76 -4.29 -13.90 8.59
N GLY A 77 -4.30 -13.95 9.92
CA GLY A 77 -3.21 -13.42 10.73
C GLY A 77 -3.19 -11.92 10.96
N ILE A 78 -4.09 -11.15 10.36
CA ILE A 78 -4.17 -9.70 10.55
C ILE A 78 -5.60 -9.17 10.41
N PHE A 79 -5.79 -7.95 10.97
CA PHE A 79 -6.94 -7.11 10.63
C PHE A 79 -6.41 -5.82 10.01
N THR A 80 -7.04 -5.39 8.92
CA THR A 80 -6.70 -4.13 8.26
C THR A 80 -7.81 -3.12 8.52
N VAL A 81 -7.46 -2.00 9.15
CA VAL A 81 -8.39 -0.93 9.50
C VAL A 81 -8.17 0.25 8.59
N TYR A 82 -9.23 0.75 7.99
CA TYR A 82 -9.19 1.91 7.09
C TYR A 82 -9.77 3.14 7.76
N THR A 83 -9.10 4.27 7.61
CA THR A 83 -9.52 5.56 8.17
C THR A 83 -9.40 6.66 7.13
N GLN A 84 -9.90 7.84 7.46
CA GLN A 84 -9.53 9.03 6.69
C GLN A 84 -8.03 9.31 6.90
N PRO A 85 -7.34 9.86 5.90
CA PRO A 85 -5.89 10.11 6.03
C PRO A 85 -5.51 10.93 7.26
N ASP A 86 -6.32 11.93 7.60
CA ASP A 86 -6.04 12.81 8.73
C ASP A 86 -6.30 12.15 10.10
N ASP A 87 -7.05 11.06 10.10
CA ASP A 87 -7.47 10.40 11.35
C ASP A 87 -6.59 9.21 11.73
N VAL A 88 -5.68 8.79 10.85
CA VAL A 88 -4.89 7.57 11.05
C VAL A 88 -4.11 7.58 12.36
N ALA A 89 -3.49 8.70 12.72
CA ALA A 89 -2.71 8.81 13.95
C ALA A 89 -3.57 8.66 15.20
N ALA A 90 -4.72 9.31 15.24
CA ALA A 90 -5.63 9.25 16.37
C ALA A 90 -6.24 7.86 16.53
N VAL A 91 -6.65 7.23 15.44
CA VAL A 91 -7.21 5.88 15.46
C VAL A 91 -6.14 4.86 15.86
N ALA A 92 -4.94 5.00 15.35
CA ALA A 92 -3.81 4.13 15.70
C ALA A 92 -3.49 4.22 17.19
N GLU A 93 -3.46 5.42 17.75
CA GLU A 93 -3.21 5.63 19.17
C GLU A 93 -4.28 4.92 20.03
N ALA A 94 -5.55 5.08 19.67
CA ALA A 94 -6.64 4.44 20.39
C ALA A 94 -6.56 2.91 20.31
N LEU A 95 -6.25 2.37 19.15
CA LEU A 95 -6.15 0.91 18.96
C LEU A 95 -4.89 0.32 19.59
N SER A 96 -3.80 1.06 19.64
CA SER A 96 -2.54 0.58 20.24
C SER A 96 -2.65 0.31 21.72
N ALA A 97 -3.64 0.93 22.38
CA ALA A 97 -3.91 0.69 23.81
C ALA A 97 -4.50 -0.71 24.06
N LYS A 98 -5.07 -1.36 23.03
CA LYS A 98 -5.75 -2.65 23.14
C LYS A 98 -5.11 -3.74 22.30
N TYR A 99 -4.47 -3.38 21.20
CA TYR A 99 -3.95 -4.33 20.21
C TYR A 99 -2.52 -3.99 19.83
N ARG A 100 -1.81 -4.99 19.32
CA ARG A 100 -0.49 -4.81 18.75
C ARG A 100 -0.64 -4.39 17.29
N LEU A 101 -0.11 -3.24 16.94
CA LEU A 101 -0.14 -2.73 15.56
C LEU A 101 1.15 -3.09 14.84
N LEU A 102 1.05 -3.64 13.63
CA LEU A 102 2.18 -3.92 12.77
C LEU A 102 2.57 -2.68 11.96
N SER A 103 1.58 -1.88 11.58
CA SER A 103 1.82 -0.62 10.87
C SER A 103 0.64 0.32 11.01
N ALA A 104 0.89 1.61 10.82
CA ALA A 104 -0.15 2.64 10.79
C ALA A 104 0.39 3.79 9.95
N GLN A 105 -0.14 3.98 8.75
CA GLN A 105 0.33 5.02 7.83
C GLN A 105 -0.74 5.36 6.80
N VAL A 106 -0.51 6.46 6.09
CA VAL A 106 -1.34 6.83 4.95
C VAL A 106 -0.85 6.09 3.72
N GLU A 107 -1.76 5.45 3.00
CA GLU A 107 -1.44 4.69 1.79
C GLU A 107 -2.39 5.07 0.65
N MET A 108 -1.94 4.81 -0.56
CA MET A 108 -2.75 4.93 -1.77
C MET A 108 -3.38 3.57 -2.04
N VAL A 109 -4.68 3.46 -1.84
CA VAL A 109 -5.42 2.19 -1.96
C VAL A 109 -6.13 2.14 -3.31
N PRO A 110 -5.86 1.14 -4.15
CA PRO A 110 -6.48 1.06 -5.47
C PRO A 110 -7.99 0.82 -5.37
N GLN A 111 -8.74 1.48 -6.26
CA GLN A 111 -10.19 1.30 -6.35
C GLN A 111 -10.56 -0.03 -6.99
N ASN A 112 -9.72 -0.51 -7.89
CA ASN A 112 -9.90 -1.79 -8.58
C ASN A 112 -8.55 -2.48 -8.70
N TYR A 113 -8.58 -3.81 -8.75
CA TYR A 113 -7.39 -4.63 -8.91
C TYR A 113 -7.35 -5.27 -10.30
N ILE A 114 -6.14 -5.52 -10.79
CA ILE A 114 -5.91 -6.16 -12.09
C ILE A 114 -5.13 -7.44 -11.86
N THR A 115 -5.61 -8.53 -12.46
CA THR A 115 -4.94 -9.83 -12.43
C THR A 115 -4.13 -10.00 -13.71
N LEU A 116 -2.85 -10.35 -13.57
CA LEU A 116 -2.00 -10.66 -14.70
C LEU A 116 -2.03 -12.17 -14.94
N THR A 117 -2.16 -12.57 -16.20
CA THR A 117 -2.21 -13.99 -16.61
C THR A 117 -1.04 -14.40 -17.50
N ASP A 118 -0.38 -13.46 -18.18
CA ASP A 118 0.79 -13.72 -19.01
C ASP A 118 2.02 -13.87 -18.13
N GLU A 119 2.71 -15.00 -18.23
CA GLU A 119 3.92 -15.28 -17.45
C GLU A 119 5.03 -14.24 -17.67
N GLY A 120 5.15 -13.72 -18.87
CA GLY A 120 6.11 -12.67 -19.20
C GLY A 120 5.80 -11.37 -18.47
N ASP A 121 4.52 -10.99 -18.40
CA ASP A 121 4.06 -9.79 -17.71
C ASP A 121 4.24 -9.93 -16.19
N ILE A 122 3.93 -11.09 -15.64
CA ILE A 122 4.11 -11.38 -14.21
C ILE A 122 5.59 -11.30 -13.84
N LYS A 123 6.45 -11.88 -14.67
CA LYS A 123 7.89 -11.85 -14.45
C LYS A 123 8.44 -10.43 -14.51
N ASN A 124 8.02 -9.65 -15.51
CA ASN A 124 8.44 -8.26 -15.66
C ASN A 124 7.97 -7.40 -14.50
N MET A 125 6.72 -7.57 -14.06
CA MET A 125 6.17 -6.83 -12.92
C MET A 125 6.93 -7.16 -11.64
N SER A 126 7.20 -8.43 -11.38
CA SER A 126 7.94 -8.86 -10.19
C SER A 126 9.35 -8.27 -10.15
N LYS A 127 10.04 -8.27 -11.30
CA LYS A 127 11.39 -7.71 -11.42
C LYS A 127 11.38 -6.19 -11.26
N MET A 128 10.39 -5.52 -11.82
CA MET A 128 10.26 -4.07 -11.70
C MET A 128 10.04 -3.66 -10.24
N LEU A 129 9.16 -4.36 -9.52
CA LEU A 129 8.93 -4.10 -8.10
C LEU A 129 10.18 -4.33 -7.27
N GLU A 130 10.96 -5.35 -7.61
CA GLU A 130 12.25 -5.64 -6.99
C GLU A 130 13.25 -4.49 -7.18
N MET A 131 13.30 -3.92 -8.40
CA MET A 131 14.16 -2.78 -8.70
C MET A 131 13.77 -1.54 -7.88
N PHE A 132 12.47 -1.29 -7.71
CA PHE A 132 12.00 -0.20 -6.87
C PHE A 132 12.39 -0.41 -5.40
N ASP A 133 12.26 -1.65 -4.91
CA ASP A 133 12.60 -1.99 -3.54
C ASP A 133 14.10 -1.79 -3.27
N ASP A 134 14.94 -2.07 -4.25
CA ASP A 134 16.39 -1.91 -4.15
C ASP A 134 16.86 -0.46 -4.28
N ASN A 135 16.02 0.45 -4.75
CA ASN A 135 16.39 1.85 -4.92
C ASN A 135 16.21 2.62 -3.59
N GLU A 136 17.30 3.15 -3.06
CA GLU A 136 17.32 3.85 -1.78
C GLU A 136 16.43 5.10 -1.73
N ASP A 137 16.18 5.74 -2.87
CA ASP A 137 15.36 6.93 -2.95
C ASP A 137 13.86 6.62 -2.93
N VAL A 138 13.46 5.39 -3.25
CA VAL A 138 12.06 4.97 -3.27
C VAL A 138 11.60 4.64 -1.86
N GLN A 139 10.57 5.34 -1.38
CA GLN A 139 10.01 5.18 -0.03
C GLN A 139 8.83 4.23 -0.03
N ASN A 140 7.93 4.39 -1.00
CA ASN A 140 6.71 3.58 -1.11
C ASN A 140 6.42 3.29 -2.58
N VAL A 141 5.86 2.11 -2.81
CA VAL A 141 5.31 1.72 -4.12
C VAL A 141 3.91 1.17 -3.87
N TRP A 142 2.92 1.76 -4.53
CA TRP A 142 1.55 1.27 -4.48
C TRP A 142 1.10 0.89 -5.88
N HIS A 143 0.38 -0.21 -5.99
CA HIS A 143 -0.08 -0.70 -7.29
C HIS A 143 -1.40 -1.44 -7.15
N ASN A 144 -2.04 -1.71 -8.28
CA ASN A 144 -3.31 -2.43 -8.31
C ASN A 144 -3.19 -3.85 -8.87
N TRP A 145 -2.02 -4.45 -8.80
CA TRP A 145 -1.79 -5.83 -9.21
C TRP A 145 -2.26 -6.77 -8.10
N GLU A 146 -3.29 -7.56 -8.39
CA GLU A 146 -3.95 -8.41 -7.39
C GLU A 146 -3.17 -9.66 -7.02
N ASN A 147 -2.56 -10.30 -8.01
CA ASN A 147 -1.91 -11.60 -7.81
C ASN A 147 -0.39 -11.52 -7.60
N GLU A 148 0.05 -10.50 -6.90
CA GLU A 148 1.44 -10.36 -6.49
C GLU A 148 1.82 -11.49 -5.54
N GLU A 149 3.00 -12.09 -5.76
CA GLU A 149 3.59 -13.08 -4.87
C GLU A 149 5.01 -12.72 -4.46
#